data_5dc5a89629e626ab5906fcb25f7f069e
#
_entry.id   5dc5a89629e626ab5906fcb25f7f069e
#
_cell.length_a   1.000
_cell.length_b   1.000
_cell.length_c   1.000
_cell.angle_alpha   90.00
_cell.angle_beta   90.00
_cell.angle_gamma   90.00
#
_symmetry.space_group_name_H-M   'P 1'
#
loop_
_entity.id
_entity.type
_entity.pdbx_description
1 polymer ?
#
loop_
_entity_poly.entity_id
_entity_poly.type
_entity_poly.pdbx_seq_one_letter_code
_entity_poly.pdbx_strand_id
1 'polypeptide(L)'
;MTNTITQLFKIKHPIIQGGMVWVSGWKLASAVSNAGGLGLIGAGSMYPEVLREHIQKCKKATNKPFGVNVPMLYPQIDALMNVIIEEGVTIVFTSAGNPKTWTSFLKNKSIIVVHVVSSVKFALKAELAGVDAIVCEGFEAGGHNGREESTTFTLIPMVKEQVNIPVIAAGGIGNGRGMLAAMVLGADGVQIGSRFAATPESSAHTNFKQTILDVKDGDTHLTLKELAPVRLVKNKFYKEIQELYQKNPTREELKDLLGRARAKKGIFEGDLVNGELEIGQIAGIIHKIIPVKEILEEIVNDFEALKKSFLK
;
A
#
# COMPACT_ATOMS: atom_id res chain seq x y z
N MET A 1 1.90 20.81 9.06
CA MET A 1 1.13 19.94 9.96
C MET A 1 2.13 19.08 10.74
N THR A 2 2.43 19.43 11.98
CA THR A 2 3.36 18.62 12.81
C THR A 2 2.52 17.66 13.63
N ASN A 3 2.72 16.36 13.45
CA ASN A 3 2.06 15.30 14.21
C ASN A 3 3.01 14.12 14.43
N THR A 4 2.55 13.08 15.09
CA THR A 4 3.34 11.90 15.45
C THR A 4 4.00 11.25 14.22
N ILE A 5 3.30 11.12 13.11
CA ILE A 5 3.80 10.50 11.87
C ILE A 5 4.86 11.38 11.18
N THR A 6 4.63 12.71 11.13
CA THR A 6 5.62 13.61 10.52
C THR A 6 6.91 13.69 11.35
N GLN A 7 6.80 13.58 12.67
CA GLN A 7 7.96 13.51 13.56
C GLN A 7 8.70 12.18 13.43
N LEU A 8 7.97 11.04 13.43
CA LEU A 8 8.54 9.70 13.33
C LEU A 8 9.37 9.53 12.06
N PHE A 9 8.83 9.94 10.90
CA PHE A 9 9.49 9.76 9.61
C PHE A 9 10.29 10.98 9.14
N LYS A 10 10.25 12.10 9.86
CA LYS A 10 10.89 13.37 9.47
C LYS A 10 10.42 13.87 8.09
N ILE A 11 9.12 13.78 7.84
CA ILE A 11 8.46 14.21 6.60
C ILE A 11 7.58 15.45 6.84
N LYS A 12 7.21 16.14 5.75
CA LYS A 12 6.42 17.38 5.82
C LYS A 12 4.93 17.12 6.02
N HIS A 13 4.40 16.11 5.35
CA HIS A 13 2.98 15.77 5.35
C HIS A 13 2.79 14.31 5.82
N PRO A 14 1.79 14.00 6.66
CA PRO A 14 1.56 12.64 7.16
C PRO A 14 0.90 11.76 6.08
N ILE A 15 1.52 11.74 4.90
CA ILE A 15 1.07 11.02 3.71
C ILE A 15 2.18 10.04 3.29
N ILE A 16 1.85 8.76 3.29
CA ILE A 16 2.72 7.66 2.87
C ILE A 16 2.20 7.11 1.54
N GLN A 17 3.07 6.89 0.58
CA GLN A 17 2.71 6.14 -0.61
C GLN A 17 2.85 4.65 -0.33
N GLY A 18 1.81 3.86 -0.61
CA GLY A 18 1.81 2.42 -0.38
C GLY A 18 2.89 1.68 -1.17
N GLY A 19 3.52 0.69 -0.53
CA GLY A 19 4.55 -0.14 -1.15
C GLY A 19 3.94 -1.21 -2.07
N MET A 20 3.42 -0.82 -3.23
CA MET A 20 2.68 -1.66 -4.16
C MET A 20 3.61 -2.47 -5.06
N VAL A 21 3.36 -3.78 -5.17
CA VAL A 21 4.06 -4.71 -6.06
C VAL A 21 3.85 -4.29 -7.53
N TRP A 22 4.91 -4.29 -8.35
CA TRP A 22 4.96 -3.86 -9.78
C TRP A 22 4.68 -2.38 -10.05
N VAL A 23 4.35 -1.59 -9.02
CA VAL A 23 3.97 -0.18 -9.11
C VAL A 23 5.02 0.73 -8.48
N SER A 24 5.49 0.38 -7.27
CA SER A 24 6.28 1.24 -6.41
C SER A 24 7.78 1.07 -6.62
N GLY A 25 8.29 1.56 -7.73
CA GLY A 25 9.72 1.64 -8.00
C GLY A 25 10.37 2.91 -7.40
N TRP A 26 11.69 3.04 -7.60
CA TRP A 26 12.47 4.16 -7.09
C TRP A 26 11.98 5.55 -7.57
N LYS A 27 11.46 5.63 -8.81
CA LYS A 27 10.93 6.90 -9.36
C LYS A 27 9.74 7.41 -8.55
N LEU A 28 8.78 6.52 -8.28
CA LEU A 28 7.60 6.86 -7.48
C LEU A 28 8.00 7.19 -6.04
N ALA A 29 8.81 6.35 -5.41
CA ALA A 29 9.24 6.55 -4.03
C ALA A 29 9.99 7.87 -3.85
N SER A 30 10.97 8.18 -4.70
CA SER A 30 11.72 9.43 -4.62
C SER A 30 10.86 10.67 -4.91
N ALA A 31 9.92 10.58 -5.86
CA ALA A 31 9.01 11.69 -6.17
C ALA A 31 8.10 12.05 -4.99
N VAL A 32 7.54 11.03 -4.30
CA VAL A 32 6.73 11.24 -3.09
C VAL A 32 7.55 11.85 -1.97
N SER A 33 8.76 11.33 -1.74
CA SER A 33 9.67 11.87 -0.72
C SER A 33 10.06 13.33 -1.01
N ASN A 34 10.38 13.66 -2.26
CA ASN A 34 10.69 15.02 -2.69
C ASN A 34 9.50 15.99 -2.55
N ALA A 35 8.27 15.48 -2.71
CA ALA A 35 7.05 16.25 -2.52
C ALA A 35 6.64 16.40 -1.04
N GLY A 36 7.38 15.80 -0.10
CA GLY A 36 7.20 15.96 1.35
C GLY A 36 6.34 14.89 2.03
N GLY A 37 5.99 13.81 1.33
CA GLY A 37 5.46 12.58 1.91
C GLY A 37 6.54 11.56 2.24
N LEU A 38 6.16 10.32 2.51
CA LEU A 38 7.06 9.17 2.61
C LEU A 38 6.85 8.24 1.41
N GLY A 39 7.83 8.16 0.53
CA GLY A 39 7.82 7.18 -0.55
C GLY A 39 8.30 5.81 -0.09
N LEU A 40 7.68 4.74 -0.58
CA LEU A 40 8.06 3.36 -0.30
C LEU A 40 8.43 2.61 -1.59
N ILE A 41 9.57 1.95 -1.61
CA ILE A 41 9.91 0.95 -2.62
C ILE A 41 9.18 -0.35 -2.29
N GLY A 42 8.39 -0.88 -3.21
CA GLY A 42 7.64 -2.13 -3.04
C GLY A 42 8.49 -3.35 -3.40
N ALA A 43 9.12 -3.98 -2.41
CA ALA A 43 10.08 -5.06 -2.64
C ALA A 43 9.45 -6.42 -3.00
N GLY A 44 8.13 -6.58 -2.88
CA GLY A 44 7.45 -7.87 -3.05
C GLY A 44 7.53 -8.49 -4.46
N SER A 45 8.05 -7.78 -5.45
CA SER A 45 8.28 -8.26 -6.81
C SER A 45 9.76 -8.25 -7.24
N MET A 46 10.65 -7.88 -6.33
CA MET A 46 12.06 -7.64 -6.63
C MET A 46 12.94 -8.78 -6.15
N TYR A 47 13.85 -9.23 -7.00
CA TYR A 47 15.01 -9.99 -6.56
C TYR A 47 15.96 -9.09 -5.75
N PRO A 48 16.82 -9.65 -4.90
CA PRO A 48 17.71 -8.85 -4.03
C PRO A 48 18.56 -7.82 -4.80
N GLU A 49 19.12 -8.18 -5.94
CA GLU A 49 19.91 -7.29 -6.78
C GLU A 49 19.09 -6.16 -7.40
N VAL A 50 17.83 -6.43 -7.78
CA VAL A 50 16.89 -5.42 -8.28
C VAL A 50 16.50 -4.45 -7.17
N LEU A 51 16.23 -4.96 -5.96
CA LEU A 51 15.96 -4.11 -4.81
C LEU A 51 17.15 -3.19 -4.51
N ARG A 52 18.38 -3.72 -4.51
CA ARG A 52 19.61 -2.94 -4.33
C ARG A 52 19.72 -1.80 -5.34
N GLU A 53 19.50 -2.11 -6.62
CA GLU A 53 19.52 -1.11 -7.67
C GLU A 53 18.47 0.00 -7.43
N HIS A 54 17.25 -0.39 -7.06
CA HIS A 54 16.17 0.56 -6.75
C HIS A 54 16.50 1.45 -5.54
N ILE A 55 17.06 0.90 -4.46
CA ILE A 55 17.49 1.68 -3.30
C ILE A 55 18.57 2.68 -3.71
N GLN A 56 19.60 2.25 -4.44
CA GLN A 56 20.69 3.12 -4.87
C GLN A 56 20.22 4.23 -5.80
N LYS A 57 19.32 3.93 -6.74
CA LYS A 57 18.70 4.94 -7.61
C LYS A 57 17.83 5.93 -6.81
N CYS A 58 17.07 5.43 -5.83
CA CYS A 58 16.27 6.29 -4.96
C CYS A 58 17.15 7.26 -4.17
N LYS A 59 18.25 6.78 -3.58
CA LYS A 59 19.24 7.63 -2.86
C LYS A 59 19.87 8.72 -3.74
N LYS A 60 20.07 8.42 -5.04
CA LYS A 60 20.57 9.41 -6.00
C LYS A 60 19.51 10.45 -6.39
N ALA A 61 18.23 10.06 -6.36
CA ALA A 61 17.10 10.90 -6.78
C ALA A 61 16.51 11.77 -5.66
N THR A 62 16.79 11.45 -4.39
CA THR A 62 16.29 12.20 -3.23
C THR A 62 17.26 12.16 -2.05
N ASN A 63 17.33 13.27 -1.31
CA ASN A 63 17.96 13.35 0.02
C ASN A 63 16.93 13.31 1.16
N LYS A 64 15.65 13.08 0.83
CA LYS A 64 14.56 12.99 1.79
C LYS A 64 14.38 11.55 2.27
N PRO A 65 13.74 11.33 3.44
CA PRO A 65 13.43 10.00 3.91
C PRO A 65 12.58 9.21 2.92
N PHE A 66 12.92 7.95 2.72
CA PHE A 66 12.11 6.96 2.02
C PHE A 66 12.25 5.61 2.73
N GLY A 67 11.33 4.70 2.48
CA GLY A 67 11.36 3.36 3.07
C GLY A 67 11.25 2.25 2.04
N VAL A 68 11.30 1.02 2.53
CA VAL A 68 11.08 -0.20 1.74
C VAL A 68 9.94 -0.99 2.38
N ASN A 69 8.96 -1.40 1.58
CA ASN A 69 7.91 -2.33 2.00
C ASN A 69 8.25 -3.75 1.60
N VAL A 70 8.25 -4.67 2.57
CA VAL A 70 8.60 -6.09 2.38
C VAL A 70 7.44 -6.97 2.82
N PRO A 71 6.76 -7.67 1.89
CA PRO A 71 5.84 -8.74 2.25
C PRO A 71 6.62 -9.93 2.83
N MET A 72 6.34 -10.29 4.09
CA MET A 72 7.17 -11.27 4.82
C MET A 72 6.97 -12.73 4.38
N LEU A 73 6.00 -13.01 3.51
CA LEU A 73 5.81 -14.33 2.92
C LEU A 73 6.63 -14.53 1.63
N TYR A 74 7.47 -13.56 1.26
CA TYR A 74 8.32 -13.66 0.08
C TYR A 74 9.44 -14.70 0.28
N PRO A 75 9.69 -15.60 -0.69
CA PRO A 75 10.64 -16.71 -0.51
C PRO A 75 12.08 -16.33 -0.17
N GLN A 76 12.54 -15.14 -0.61
CA GLN A 76 13.91 -14.66 -0.41
C GLN A 76 13.98 -13.51 0.61
N ILE A 77 13.10 -13.53 1.61
CA ILE A 77 12.99 -12.44 2.59
C ILE A 77 14.30 -12.13 3.30
N ASP A 78 15.07 -13.13 3.68
CA ASP A 78 16.35 -12.94 4.38
C ASP A 78 17.36 -12.16 3.51
N ALA A 79 17.43 -12.48 2.22
CA ALA A 79 18.29 -11.79 1.28
C ALA A 79 17.81 -10.33 1.04
N LEU A 80 16.50 -10.10 0.97
CA LEU A 80 15.94 -8.73 0.86
C LEU A 80 16.26 -7.91 2.11
N MET A 81 16.12 -8.47 3.31
CA MET A 81 16.42 -7.78 4.56
C MET A 81 17.92 -7.44 4.68
N ASN A 82 18.80 -8.34 4.23
CA ASN A 82 20.24 -8.07 4.19
C ASN A 82 20.55 -6.89 3.25
N VAL A 83 19.99 -6.87 2.05
CA VAL A 83 20.15 -5.74 1.11
C VAL A 83 19.68 -4.41 1.74
N ILE A 84 18.54 -4.40 2.41
CA ILE A 84 17.99 -3.21 3.08
C ILE A 84 18.98 -2.67 4.12
N ILE A 85 19.58 -3.57 4.91
CA ILE A 85 20.53 -3.21 5.95
C ILE A 85 21.86 -2.72 5.36
N GLU A 86 22.43 -3.47 4.42
CA GLU A 86 23.67 -3.12 3.73
C GLU A 86 23.57 -1.78 3.00
N GLU A 87 22.43 -1.51 2.39
CA GLU A 87 22.16 -0.22 1.76
C GLU A 87 21.76 0.88 2.76
N GLY A 88 21.73 0.61 4.07
CA GLY A 88 21.46 1.63 5.10
C GLY A 88 20.08 2.27 5.00
N VAL A 89 19.06 1.51 4.63
CA VAL A 89 17.66 1.96 4.68
C VAL A 89 17.22 2.07 6.14
N THR A 90 16.62 3.17 6.51
CA THR A 90 16.26 3.47 7.92
C THR A 90 14.79 3.27 8.24
N ILE A 91 13.94 2.98 7.25
CA ILE A 91 12.49 2.81 7.42
C ILE A 91 12.05 1.56 6.67
N VAL A 92 11.47 0.60 7.38
CA VAL A 92 10.96 -0.65 6.80
C VAL A 92 9.49 -0.83 7.15
N PHE A 93 8.67 -1.01 6.14
CA PHE A 93 7.29 -1.46 6.27
C PHE A 93 7.25 -2.97 6.02
N THR A 94 6.64 -3.72 6.92
CA THR A 94 6.42 -5.15 6.76
C THR A 94 4.94 -5.44 6.59
N SER A 95 4.60 -6.40 5.76
CA SER A 95 3.23 -6.84 5.51
C SER A 95 3.15 -8.36 5.37
N ALA A 96 1.97 -8.93 5.50
CA ALA A 96 1.71 -10.35 5.29
C ALA A 96 2.68 -11.28 6.05
N GLY A 97 2.38 -11.59 7.30
CA GLY A 97 3.19 -12.52 8.10
C GLY A 97 3.22 -12.18 9.59
N ASN A 98 4.21 -12.73 10.30
CA ASN A 98 4.33 -12.52 11.74
C ASN A 98 5.28 -11.34 12.05
N PRO A 99 4.80 -10.22 12.62
CA PRO A 99 5.66 -9.07 12.94
C PRO A 99 6.84 -9.40 13.86
N LYS A 100 6.71 -10.41 14.72
CA LYS A 100 7.81 -10.81 15.63
C LYS A 100 9.07 -11.29 14.92
N THR A 101 8.96 -11.79 13.68
CA THR A 101 10.09 -12.43 12.98
C THR A 101 11.25 -11.47 12.75
N TRP A 102 10.96 -10.23 12.34
CA TRP A 102 12.00 -9.27 11.94
C TRP A 102 12.07 -8.02 12.79
N THR A 103 11.00 -7.68 13.55
CA THR A 103 10.93 -6.39 14.25
C THR A 103 12.11 -6.16 15.18
N SER A 104 12.39 -7.07 16.12
CA SER A 104 13.50 -6.91 17.08
C SER A 104 14.86 -6.79 16.38
N PHE A 105 15.08 -7.58 15.33
CA PHE A 105 16.34 -7.56 14.57
C PHE A 105 16.53 -6.20 13.85
N LEU A 106 15.50 -5.67 13.21
CA LEU A 106 15.55 -4.37 12.53
C LEU A 106 15.69 -3.21 13.54
N LYS A 107 14.96 -3.27 14.65
CA LYS A 107 15.04 -2.29 15.75
C LYS A 107 16.45 -2.20 16.35
N ASN A 108 17.12 -3.33 16.54
CA ASN A 108 18.52 -3.37 17.03
C ASN A 108 19.52 -2.70 16.07
N LYS A 109 19.10 -2.42 14.82
CA LYS A 109 19.87 -1.68 13.83
C LYS A 109 19.37 -0.23 13.67
N SER A 110 18.58 0.26 14.63
CA SER A 110 17.99 1.61 14.62
C SER A 110 17.08 1.88 13.39
N ILE A 111 16.47 0.84 12.83
CA ILE A 111 15.51 0.94 11.74
C ILE A 111 14.12 1.14 12.32
N ILE A 112 13.38 2.11 11.80
CA ILE A 112 11.97 2.33 12.10
C ILE A 112 11.17 1.22 11.41
N VAL A 113 10.37 0.49 12.19
CA VAL A 113 9.57 -0.65 11.70
C VAL A 113 8.09 -0.33 11.79
N VAL A 114 7.38 -0.46 10.68
CA VAL A 114 5.93 -0.33 10.58
C VAL A 114 5.34 -1.64 10.08
N HIS A 115 4.21 -2.08 10.63
CA HIS A 115 3.56 -3.31 10.17
C HIS A 115 2.14 -3.03 9.65
N VAL A 116 1.78 -3.65 8.52
CA VAL A 116 0.44 -3.55 7.92
C VAL A 116 -0.48 -4.58 8.54
N VAL A 117 -1.66 -4.15 8.99
CA VAL A 117 -2.65 -4.97 9.69
C VAL A 117 -4.06 -4.75 9.15
N SER A 118 -4.93 -5.75 9.25
CA SER A 118 -6.33 -5.70 8.81
C SER A 118 -7.35 -5.83 9.94
N SER A 119 -6.89 -5.98 11.19
CA SER A 119 -7.79 -6.17 12.35
C SER A 119 -7.16 -5.72 13.67
N VAL A 120 -7.98 -5.49 14.68
CA VAL A 120 -7.55 -5.19 16.07
C VAL A 120 -6.60 -6.27 16.58
N LYS A 121 -6.91 -7.55 16.36
CA LYS A 121 -6.06 -8.68 16.78
C LYS A 121 -4.65 -8.58 16.21
N PHE A 122 -4.52 -8.22 14.94
CA PHE A 122 -3.20 -8.06 14.31
C PHE A 122 -2.51 -6.77 14.73
N ALA A 123 -3.26 -5.69 15.01
CA ALA A 123 -2.72 -4.46 15.55
C ALA A 123 -2.07 -4.67 16.93
N LEU A 124 -2.76 -5.30 17.86
CA LEU A 124 -2.22 -5.66 19.18
C LEU A 124 -0.98 -6.58 19.07
N LYS A 125 -1.03 -7.54 18.13
CA LYS A 125 0.12 -8.43 17.89
C LYS A 125 1.34 -7.66 17.35
N ALA A 126 1.13 -6.65 16.51
CA ALA A 126 2.20 -5.81 15.97
C ALA A 126 2.78 -4.89 17.06
N GLU A 127 1.93 -4.27 17.88
CA GLU A 127 2.37 -3.46 19.02
C GLU A 127 3.20 -4.29 20.01
N LEU A 128 2.74 -5.49 20.38
CA LEU A 128 3.48 -6.43 21.23
C LEU A 128 4.81 -6.89 20.61
N ALA A 129 4.94 -6.86 19.29
CA ALA A 129 6.20 -7.15 18.62
C ALA A 129 7.18 -5.97 18.66
N GLY A 130 6.76 -4.78 19.12
CA GLY A 130 7.59 -3.59 19.29
C GLY A 130 7.76 -2.75 18.02
N VAL A 131 6.80 -2.77 17.09
CA VAL A 131 6.82 -1.89 15.92
C VAL A 131 6.61 -0.43 16.32
N ASP A 132 7.11 0.53 15.54
CA ASP A 132 7.02 1.97 15.84
C ASP A 132 5.67 2.59 15.44
N ALA A 133 4.98 1.98 14.48
CA ALA A 133 3.65 2.36 14.03
C ALA A 133 2.98 1.19 13.29
N ILE A 134 1.70 1.29 13.05
CA ILE A 134 0.94 0.33 12.23
C ILE A 134 0.22 1.04 11.08
N VAL A 135 0.07 0.31 9.96
CA VAL A 135 -0.85 0.68 8.89
C VAL A 135 -2.09 -0.20 9.03
N CYS A 136 -3.24 0.41 9.28
CA CYS A 136 -4.52 -0.28 9.31
C CYS A 136 -5.16 -0.20 7.93
N GLU A 137 -5.17 -1.33 7.23
CA GLU A 137 -5.63 -1.41 5.85
C GLU A 137 -7.06 -1.96 5.77
N GLY A 138 -7.99 -1.07 5.37
CA GLY A 138 -9.38 -1.41 5.18
C GLY A 138 -9.64 -2.19 3.89
N PHE A 139 -10.77 -2.86 3.88
CA PHE A 139 -11.30 -3.71 2.80
C PHE A 139 -11.38 -3.03 1.43
N GLU A 140 -11.42 -1.70 1.36
CA GLU A 140 -11.47 -0.91 0.13
C GLU A 140 -10.14 -0.91 -0.66
N ALA A 141 -9.05 -1.37 -0.04
CA ALA A 141 -7.73 -1.42 -0.66
C ALA A 141 -7.69 -2.35 -1.88
N GLY A 142 -6.87 -2.02 -2.86
CA GLY A 142 -6.55 -2.90 -4.00
C GLY A 142 -5.51 -3.95 -3.64
N GLY A 143 -5.50 -5.05 -4.38
CA GLY A 143 -4.58 -6.15 -4.13
C GLY A 143 -4.98 -7.02 -2.94
N HIS A 144 -3.99 -7.63 -2.32
CA HIS A 144 -4.20 -8.55 -1.21
C HIS A 144 -4.79 -7.84 0.02
N ASN A 145 -5.84 -8.42 0.57
CA ASN A 145 -6.63 -7.88 1.69
C ASN A 145 -6.64 -8.83 2.89
N GLY A 146 -7.05 -8.31 4.05
CA GLY A 146 -7.44 -9.12 5.20
C GLY A 146 -8.69 -9.96 4.93
N ARG A 147 -8.91 -10.97 5.77
CA ARG A 147 -10.08 -11.87 5.67
C ARG A 147 -11.32 -11.28 6.35
N GLU A 148 -11.12 -10.30 7.22
CA GLU A 148 -12.17 -9.74 8.09
C GLU A 148 -13.12 -8.79 7.34
N GLU A 149 -12.74 -8.33 6.16
CA GLU A 149 -13.52 -7.41 5.31
C GLU A 149 -13.97 -6.12 6.05
N SER A 150 -13.19 -5.69 7.05
CA SER A 150 -13.47 -4.46 7.77
C SER A 150 -13.15 -3.25 6.89
N THR A 151 -14.12 -2.33 6.76
CA THR A 151 -13.89 -1.08 6.04
C THR A 151 -12.99 -0.14 6.83
N THR A 152 -12.30 0.76 6.15
CA THR A 152 -11.45 1.79 6.80
C THR A 152 -12.24 2.58 7.84
N PHE A 153 -13.51 2.88 7.56
CA PHE A 153 -14.38 3.68 8.43
C PHE A 153 -14.63 3.04 9.80
N THR A 154 -14.66 1.72 9.87
CA THR A 154 -14.86 0.97 11.14
C THR A 154 -13.57 0.46 11.74
N LEU A 155 -12.59 0.07 10.90
CA LEU A 155 -11.32 -0.49 11.36
C LEU A 155 -10.49 0.53 12.15
N ILE A 156 -10.40 1.76 11.65
CA ILE A 156 -9.54 2.78 12.27
C ILE A 156 -9.94 3.08 13.72
N PRO A 157 -11.21 3.45 14.04
CA PRO A 157 -11.59 3.71 15.43
C PRO A 157 -11.44 2.48 16.32
N MET A 158 -11.84 1.29 15.86
CA MET A 158 -11.69 0.06 16.66
C MET A 158 -10.22 -0.24 17.02
N VAL A 159 -9.30 0.00 16.11
CA VAL A 159 -7.87 -0.20 16.39
C VAL A 159 -7.33 0.91 17.28
N LYS A 160 -7.68 2.18 17.01
CA LYS A 160 -7.17 3.33 17.78
C LYS A 160 -7.52 3.28 19.25
N GLU A 161 -8.67 2.71 19.59
CA GLU A 161 -9.09 2.49 20.99
C GLU A 161 -8.26 1.44 21.73
N GLN A 162 -7.52 0.58 21.01
CA GLN A 162 -6.86 -0.60 21.57
C GLN A 162 -5.33 -0.52 21.57
N VAL A 163 -4.73 0.40 20.79
CA VAL A 163 -3.27 0.53 20.69
C VAL A 163 -2.79 1.91 21.10
N ASN A 164 -1.55 1.99 21.61
CA ASN A 164 -0.91 3.24 22.03
C ASN A 164 0.07 3.77 20.98
N ILE A 165 0.43 2.96 19.98
CA ILE A 165 1.34 3.37 18.90
C ILE A 165 0.60 4.12 17.79
N PRO A 166 1.31 4.92 16.97
CA PRO A 166 0.71 5.66 15.87
C PRO A 166 0.00 4.74 14.86
N VAL A 167 -1.19 5.19 14.40
CA VAL A 167 -2.05 4.48 13.44
C VAL A 167 -2.07 5.24 12.12
N ILE A 168 -1.72 4.56 11.04
CA ILE A 168 -1.79 5.07 9.67
C ILE A 168 -2.97 4.40 8.98
N ALA A 169 -3.94 5.16 8.49
CA ALA A 169 -5.08 4.62 7.77
C ALA A 169 -4.75 4.33 6.31
N ALA A 170 -5.15 3.16 5.79
CA ALA A 170 -5.04 2.77 4.39
C ALA A 170 -6.33 2.12 3.90
N GLY A 171 -6.57 2.17 2.58
CA GLY A 171 -7.81 1.72 1.96
C GLY A 171 -8.84 2.84 1.80
N GLY A 172 -9.42 3.00 0.61
CA GLY A 172 -10.45 3.98 0.34
C GLY A 172 -10.01 5.47 0.36
N ILE A 173 -8.72 5.77 0.48
CA ILE A 173 -8.20 7.14 0.61
C ILE A 173 -7.47 7.55 -0.68
N GLY A 174 -7.86 8.70 -1.28
CA GLY A 174 -7.25 9.19 -2.53
C GLY A 174 -7.23 10.71 -2.68
N ASN A 175 -7.79 11.46 -1.72
CA ASN A 175 -7.87 12.93 -1.73
C ASN A 175 -7.84 13.49 -0.31
N GLY A 176 -7.86 14.82 -0.18
CA GLY A 176 -7.83 15.50 1.11
C GLY A 176 -9.08 15.26 1.97
N ARG A 177 -10.22 15.00 1.33
CA ARG A 177 -11.48 14.66 2.01
C ARG A 177 -11.37 13.32 2.72
N GLY A 178 -10.87 12.29 2.03
CA GLY A 178 -10.60 10.97 2.62
C GLY A 178 -9.54 11.02 3.71
N MET A 179 -8.49 11.84 3.52
CA MET A 179 -7.47 12.07 4.55
C MET A 179 -8.07 12.70 5.80
N LEU A 180 -8.91 13.73 5.67
CA LEU A 180 -9.57 14.37 6.82
C LEU A 180 -10.48 13.40 7.56
N ALA A 181 -11.29 12.62 6.84
CA ALA A 181 -12.16 11.61 7.44
C ALA A 181 -11.35 10.58 8.24
N ALA A 182 -10.27 10.04 7.67
CA ALA A 182 -9.40 9.11 8.36
C ALA A 182 -8.79 9.70 9.66
N MET A 183 -8.36 10.95 9.63
CA MET A 183 -7.81 11.62 10.81
C MET A 183 -8.88 11.91 11.87
N VAL A 184 -10.12 12.22 11.48
CA VAL A 184 -11.26 12.37 12.40
C VAL A 184 -11.59 11.03 13.07
N LEU A 185 -11.44 9.91 12.35
CA LEU A 185 -11.60 8.55 12.91
C LEU A 185 -10.46 8.14 13.86
N GLY A 186 -9.41 8.94 14.00
CA GLY A 186 -8.31 8.73 14.94
C GLY A 186 -6.98 8.33 14.31
N ALA A 187 -6.85 8.32 12.99
CA ALA A 187 -5.56 8.05 12.33
C ALA A 187 -4.58 9.22 12.54
N ASP A 188 -3.30 8.88 12.70
CA ASP A 188 -2.20 9.85 12.82
C ASP A 188 -1.61 10.24 11.44
N GLY A 189 -1.98 9.50 10.38
CA GLY A 189 -1.58 9.74 9.00
C GLY A 189 -2.31 8.80 8.04
N VAL A 190 -2.01 8.91 6.75
CA VAL A 190 -2.65 8.09 5.72
C VAL A 190 -1.63 7.42 4.81
N GLN A 191 -1.92 6.17 4.39
CA GLN A 191 -1.22 5.49 3.33
C GLN A 191 -2.13 5.38 2.10
N ILE A 192 -1.64 5.81 0.95
CA ILE A 192 -2.39 5.92 -0.29
C ILE A 192 -1.74 5.04 -1.36
N GLY A 193 -2.52 4.14 -1.97
CA GLY A 193 -2.07 3.26 -3.05
C GLY A 193 -2.55 3.72 -4.43
N SER A 194 -3.79 3.43 -4.76
CA SER A 194 -4.38 3.56 -6.10
C SER A 194 -4.19 4.93 -6.75
N ARG A 195 -4.28 6.01 -5.97
CA ARG A 195 -4.06 7.37 -6.49
C ARG A 195 -2.63 7.56 -6.98
N PHE A 196 -1.64 7.00 -6.28
CA PHE A 196 -0.24 7.06 -6.72
C PHE A 196 0.10 6.05 -7.82
N ALA A 197 -0.67 4.96 -7.97
CA ALA A 197 -0.53 4.06 -9.11
C ALA A 197 -0.85 4.77 -10.43
N ALA A 198 -1.79 5.73 -10.43
CA ALA A 198 -2.16 6.57 -11.57
C ALA A 198 -1.28 7.83 -11.70
N THR A 199 0.05 7.64 -11.74
CA THR A 199 1.05 8.71 -11.92
C THR A 199 2.05 8.38 -13.01
N PRO A 200 2.69 9.39 -13.64
CA PRO A 200 3.80 9.14 -14.56
C PRO A 200 4.97 8.40 -13.91
N GLU A 201 5.25 8.66 -12.64
CA GLU A 201 6.37 8.09 -11.88
C GLU A 201 6.17 6.63 -11.47
N SER A 202 4.93 6.14 -11.48
CA SER A 202 4.60 4.73 -11.22
C SER A 202 5.20 3.81 -12.28
N SER A 203 5.69 2.64 -11.87
CA SER A 203 6.23 1.60 -12.77
C SER A 203 5.14 0.84 -13.53
N ALA A 204 3.87 1.03 -13.19
CA ALA A 204 2.75 0.36 -13.84
C ALA A 204 2.66 0.72 -15.33
N HIS A 205 2.24 -0.23 -16.16
CA HIS A 205 2.05 -0.04 -17.59
C HIS A 205 0.98 1.01 -17.88
N THR A 206 1.11 1.74 -18.98
CA THR A 206 0.16 2.80 -19.38
C THR A 206 -1.28 2.27 -19.50
N ASN A 207 -1.45 1.06 -20.05
CA ASN A 207 -2.77 0.42 -20.14
C ASN A 207 -3.42 0.26 -18.75
N PHE A 208 -2.66 -0.23 -17.76
CA PHE A 208 -3.17 -0.37 -16.39
C PHE A 208 -3.50 0.99 -15.77
N LYS A 209 -2.67 2.01 -15.99
CA LYS A 209 -2.96 3.38 -15.52
C LYS A 209 -4.26 3.91 -16.14
N GLN A 210 -4.48 3.65 -17.44
CA GLN A 210 -5.74 4.04 -18.10
C GLN A 210 -6.93 3.28 -17.50
N THR A 211 -6.79 1.97 -17.23
CA THR A 211 -7.84 1.19 -16.56
C THR A 211 -8.24 1.80 -15.22
N ILE A 212 -7.28 2.35 -14.45
CA ILE A 212 -7.61 3.03 -13.19
C ILE A 212 -8.58 4.19 -13.41
N LEU A 213 -8.40 4.97 -14.49
CA LEU A 213 -9.28 6.10 -14.81
C LEU A 213 -10.66 5.67 -15.31
N ASP A 214 -10.75 4.48 -15.90
CA ASP A 214 -11.97 3.93 -16.47
C ASP A 214 -12.86 3.24 -15.42
N VAL A 215 -12.30 2.91 -14.22
CA VAL A 215 -13.01 2.25 -13.12
C VAL A 215 -14.16 3.12 -12.61
N LYS A 216 -15.33 2.51 -12.51
CA LYS A 216 -16.56 3.10 -11.97
C LYS A 216 -16.97 2.41 -10.67
N ASP A 217 -18.07 2.89 -10.10
CA ASP A 217 -18.69 2.24 -8.94
C ASP A 217 -19.02 0.77 -9.25
N GLY A 218 -18.65 -0.13 -8.32
CA GLY A 218 -18.86 -1.55 -8.45
C GLY A 218 -17.92 -2.30 -9.41
N ASP A 219 -16.95 -1.67 -10.07
CA ASP A 219 -16.04 -2.34 -11.02
C ASP A 219 -14.91 -3.12 -10.36
N THR A 220 -14.68 -2.98 -9.05
CA THR A 220 -13.72 -3.80 -8.32
C THR A 220 -14.41 -4.82 -7.42
N HIS A 221 -13.80 -6.00 -7.27
CA HIS A 221 -14.37 -7.06 -6.43
C HIS A 221 -13.27 -7.80 -5.65
N LEU A 222 -13.58 -8.17 -4.39
CA LEU A 222 -12.71 -9.04 -3.60
C LEU A 222 -13.03 -10.49 -3.94
N THR A 223 -12.02 -11.27 -4.32
CA THR A 223 -12.17 -12.66 -4.77
C THR A 223 -11.02 -13.52 -4.23
N LEU A 224 -10.96 -14.80 -4.61
CA LEU A 224 -9.92 -15.77 -4.23
C LEU A 224 -9.73 -15.88 -2.71
N LYS A 225 -10.81 -15.79 -1.95
CA LYS A 225 -10.80 -15.78 -0.47
C LYS A 225 -10.25 -17.08 0.12
N GLU A 226 -10.36 -18.18 -0.58
CA GLU A 226 -9.84 -19.51 -0.21
C GLU A 226 -8.31 -19.57 -0.28
N LEU A 227 -7.71 -18.77 -1.14
CA LEU A 227 -6.26 -18.62 -1.27
C LEU A 227 -5.73 -17.50 -0.39
N ALA A 228 -5.75 -16.30 -0.94
CA ALA A 228 -5.51 -15.04 -0.25
C ALA A 228 -6.46 -14.01 -0.86
N PRO A 229 -7.35 -13.39 -0.07
CA PRO A 229 -8.31 -12.42 -0.60
C PRO A 229 -7.59 -11.33 -1.41
N VAL A 230 -8.06 -11.07 -2.62
CA VAL A 230 -7.46 -10.04 -3.49
C VAL A 230 -8.55 -9.23 -4.17
N ARG A 231 -8.41 -7.90 -4.17
CA ARG A 231 -9.33 -6.99 -4.87
C ARG A 231 -8.79 -6.66 -6.24
N LEU A 232 -9.59 -6.96 -7.25
CA LEU A 232 -9.27 -6.72 -8.66
C LEU A 232 -10.37 -5.95 -9.38
N VAL A 233 -10.01 -5.37 -10.54
CA VAL A 233 -10.96 -4.91 -11.55
C VAL A 233 -11.57 -6.13 -12.26
N LYS A 234 -12.87 -6.05 -12.58
CA LYS A 234 -13.62 -7.08 -13.29
C LYS A 234 -13.21 -7.11 -14.77
N ASN A 235 -12.28 -7.99 -15.12
CA ASN A 235 -11.84 -8.25 -16.49
C ASN A 235 -12.17 -9.70 -16.91
N LYS A 236 -11.60 -10.21 -18.00
CA LYS A 236 -11.81 -11.59 -18.44
C LYS A 236 -11.30 -12.61 -17.39
N PHE A 237 -10.11 -12.39 -16.81
CA PHE A 237 -9.58 -13.26 -15.76
C PHE A 237 -10.52 -13.32 -14.54
N TYR A 238 -11.08 -12.19 -14.10
CA TYR A 238 -12.09 -12.18 -13.05
C TYR A 238 -13.32 -13.02 -13.42
N LYS A 239 -13.80 -12.94 -14.67
CA LYS A 239 -14.94 -13.77 -15.14
C LYS A 239 -14.61 -15.25 -15.09
N GLU A 240 -13.40 -15.65 -15.50
CA GLU A 240 -12.94 -17.05 -15.41
C GLU A 240 -12.93 -17.55 -13.96
N ILE A 241 -12.55 -16.71 -12.98
CA ILE A 241 -12.66 -17.04 -11.56
C ILE A 241 -14.13 -17.26 -11.16
N GLN A 242 -15.04 -16.38 -11.58
CA GLN A 242 -16.47 -16.51 -11.25
C GLN A 242 -17.11 -17.75 -11.88
N GLU A 243 -16.75 -18.08 -13.12
CA GLU A 243 -17.20 -19.30 -13.80
C GLU A 243 -16.68 -20.56 -13.09
N LEU A 244 -15.47 -20.53 -12.57
CA LEU A 244 -14.91 -21.62 -11.80
C LEU A 244 -15.64 -21.77 -10.46
N TYR A 245 -15.96 -20.67 -9.78
CA TYR A 245 -16.74 -20.70 -8.52
C TYR A 245 -18.12 -21.37 -8.67
N GLN A 246 -18.77 -21.24 -9.83
CA GLN A 246 -20.04 -21.93 -10.08
C GLN A 246 -19.94 -23.47 -10.08
N LYS A 247 -18.71 -23.98 -10.22
CA LYS A 247 -18.40 -25.43 -10.21
C LYS A 247 -17.94 -25.95 -8.84
N ASN A 248 -18.03 -25.13 -7.78
CA ASN A 248 -17.53 -25.45 -6.43
C ASN A 248 -16.08 -25.96 -6.44
N PRO A 249 -15.11 -25.14 -6.87
CA PRO A 249 -13.73 -25.55 -7.09
C PRO A 249 -13.02 -25.91 -5.79
N THR A 250 -12.06 -26.80 -5.91
CA THR A 250 -11.06 -27.04 -4.89
C THR A 250 -10.07 -25.88 -4.82
N ARG A 251 -9.32 -25.81 -3.73
CA ARG A 251 -8.25 -24.81 -3.57
C ARG A 251 -7.14 -24.96 -4.62
N GLU A 252 -6.87 -26.18 -5.04
CA GLU A 252 -5.88 -26.49 -6.08
C GLU A 252 -6.32 -25.97 -7.45
N GLU A 253 -7.56 -26.18 -7.85
CA GLU A 253 -8.12 -25.65 -9.09
C GLU A 253 -8.08 -24.12 -9.15
N LEU A 254 -8.34 -23.44 -8.02
CA LEU A 254 -8.19 -21.99 -7.93
C LEU A 254 -6.72 -21.55 -8.08
N LYS A 255 -5.76 -22.29 -7.50
CA LYS A 255 -4.33 -22.03 -7.67
C LYS A 255 -3.87 -22.23 -9.13
N ASP A 256 -4.36 -23.27 -9.76
CA ASP A 256 -4.01 -23.59 -11.16
C ASP A 256 -4.56 -22.52 -12.10
N LEU A 257 -5.78 -22.05 -11.89
CA LEU A 257 -6.35 -20.92 -12.63
C LEU A 257 -5.57 -19.62 -12.38
N LEU A 258 -5.24 -19.30 -11.13
CA LEU A 258 -4.44 -18.12 -10.78
C LEU A 258 -3.06 -18.18 -11.45
N GLY A 259 -2.41 -19.34 -11.44
CA GLY A 259 -1.10 -19.54 -12.00
C GLY A 259 -0.02 -18.68 -11.34
N ARG A 260 1.00 -18.32 -12.12
CA ARG A 260 2.09 -17.48 -11.64
C ARG A 260 2.15 -16.14 -12.36
N ALA A 261 2.58 -15.09 -11.64
CA ALA A 261 2.87 -13.77 -12.20
C ALA A 261 1.68 -13.07 -12.89
N ARG A 262 0.42 -13.37 -12.50
CA ARG A 262 -0.78 -12.71 -13.06
C ARG A 262 -0.77 -11.20 -12.82
N ALA A 263 -0.41 -10.76 -11.62
CA ALA A 263 -0.28 -9.34 -11.30
C ALA A 263 0.81 -8.67 -12.16
N LYS A 264 1.94 -9.34 -12.41
CA LYS A 264 2.97 -8.84 -13.34
C LYS A 264 2.40 -8.61 -14.73
N LYS A 265 1.69 -9.59 -15.28
CA LYS A 265 1.07 -9.49 -16.61
C LYS A 265 0.12 -8.28 -16.69
N GLY A 266 -0.77 -8.12 -15.73
CA GLY A 266 -1.75 -7.04 -15.73
C GLY A 266 -1.15 -5.67 -15.47
N ILE A 267 -0.43 -5.54 -14.36
CA ILE A 267 0.02 -4.24 -13.85
C ILE A 267 1.27 -3.75 -14.58
N PHE A 268 2.26 -4.62 -14.78
CA PHE A 268 3.57 -4.22 -15.31
C PHE A 268 3.69 -4.42 -16.83
N GLU A 269 3.12 -5.49 -17.37
CA GLU A 269 3.19 -5.82 -18.82
C GLU A 269 1.97 -5.28 -19.59
N GLY A 270 0.88 -4.88 -18.90
CA GLY A 270 -0.29 -4.22 -19.50
C GLY A 270 -1.26 -5.17 -20.21
N ASP A 271 -1.24 -6.48 -19.89
CA ASP A 271 -2.25 -7.44 -20.35
C ASP A 271 -3.55 -7.28 -19.55
N LEU A 272 -4.45 -6.44 -20.05
CA LEU A 272 -5.72 -6.15 -19.39
C LEU A 272 -6.73 -7.30 -19.45
N VAL A 273 -6.49 -8.29 -20.29
CA VAL A 273 -7.42 -9.42 -20.53
C VAL A 273 -7.14 -10.56 -19.55
N ASN A 274 -5.89 -11.05 -19.53
CA ASN A 274 -5.50 -12.23 -18.74
C ASN A 274 -4.75 -11.87 -17.47
N GLY A 275 -4.35 -10.60 -17.30
CA GLY A 275 -3.66 -10.12 -16.11
C GLY A 275 -4.58 -9.93 -14.91
N GLU A 276 -4.00 -9.97 -13.73
CA GLU A 276 -4.64 -9.58 -12.48
C GLU A 276 -4.47 -8.07 -12.29
N LEU A 277 -5.59 -7.34 -12.24
CA LEU A 277 -5.61 -5.87 -12.23
C LEU A 277 -5.97 -5.39 -10.83
N GLU A 278 -4.98 -5.38 -9.94
CA GLU A 278 -5.13 -5.04 -8.52
C GLU A 278 -5.29 -3.53 -8.33
N ILE A 279 -6.49 -3.08 -7.99
CA ILE A 279 -6.77 -1.68 -7.69
C ILE A 279 -7.89 -1.54 -6.66
N GLY A 280 -7.83 -0.50 -5.81
CA GLY A 280 -8.81 -0.23 -4.76
C GLY A 280 -10.08 0.42 -5.27
N GLN A 281 -11.14 0.38 -4.46
CA GLN A 281 -12.44 0.99 -4.77
C GLN A 281 -12.32 2.50 -5.02
N ILE A 282 -11.33 3.15 -4.40
CA ILE A 282 -11.06 4.59 -4.57
C ILE A 282 -10.75 4.99 -6.02
N ALA A 283 -10.42 4.03 -6.90
CA ALA A 283 -10.21 4.28 -8.31
C ALA A 283 -11.42 4.98 -8.97
N GLY A 284 -12.63 4.68 -8.51
CA GLY A 284 -13.86 5.33 -9.02
C GLY A 284 -13.92 6.85 -8.92
N ILE A 285 -12.99 7.48 -8.19
CA ILE A 285 -12.86 8.95 -8.13
C ILE A 285 -11.53 9.48 -8.67
N ILE A 286 -10.75 8.63 -9.33
CA ILE A 286 -9.48 9.02 -9.96
C ILE A 286 -9.72 9.28 -11.44
N HIS A 287 -9.62 10.53 -11.88
CA HIS A 287 -10.01 10.93 -13.24
C HIS A 287 -8.84 11.43 -14.09
N LYS A 288 -7.61 11.49 -13.54
CA LYS A 288 -6.44 12.02 -14.26
C LYS A 288 -5.15 11.38 -13.79
N ILE A 289 -4.22 11.19 -14.73
CA ILE A 289 -2.83 10.81 -14.47
C ILE A 289 -2.04 12.12 -14.42
N ILE A 290 -1.56 12.48 -13.24
CA ILE A 290 -0.77 13.70 -13.01
C ILE A 290 0.46 13.38 -12.16
N PRO A 291 1.50 14.23 -12.18
CA PRO A 291 2.69 14.03 -11.37
C PRO A 291 2.41 13.95 -9.87
N VAL A 292 3.22 13.17 -9.17
CA VAL A 292 3.15 13.00 -7.70
C VAL A 292 3.09 14.32 -6.95
N LYS A 293 3.88 15.31 -7.37
CA LYS A 293 3.92 16.64 -6.74
C LYS A 293 2.54 17.29 -6.74
N GLU A 294 1.86 17.27 -7.88
CA GLU A 294 0.52 17.85 -8.02
C GLU A 294 -0.51 17.12 -7.16
N ILE A 295 -0.43 15.77 -7.10
CA ILE A 295 -1.31 14.96 -6.24
C ILE A 295 -1.15 15.35 -4.78
N LEU A 296 0.08 15.44 -4.29
CA LEU A 296 0.34 15.81 -2.90
C LEU A 296 -0.15 17.23 -2.58
N GLU A 297 0.07 18.17 -3.50
CA GLU A 297 -0.42 19.55 -3.38
C GLU A 297 -1.96 19.57 -3.35
N GLU A 298 -2.64 18.84 -4.24
CA GLU A 298 -4.11 18.72 -4.25
C GLU A 298 -4.64 18.15 -2.94
N ILE A 299 -4.07 17.03 -2.46
CA ILE A 299 -4.50 16.38 -1.20
C ILE A 299 -4.34 17.32 -0.01
N VAL A 300 -3.19 17.98 0.11
CA VAL A 300 -2.90 18.87 1.24
C VAL A 300 -3.79 20.11 1.19
N ASN A 301 -3.96 20.73 0.02
CA ASN A 301 -4.79 21.93 -0.12
C ASN A 301 -6.28 21.63 0.15
N ASP A 302 -6.80 20.51 -0.38
CA ASP A 302 -8.17 20.07 -0.11
C ASP A 302 -8.37 19.76 1.38
N PHE A 303 -7.45 19.05 2.01
CA PHE A 303 -7.46 18.78 3.45
C PHE A 303 -7.51 20.06 4.29
N GLU A 304 -6.62 21.02 4.03
CA GLU A 304 -6.57 22.26 4.82
C GLU A 304 -7.79 23.15 4.58
N ALA A 305 -8.33 23.18 3.36
CA ALA A 305 -9.56 23.92 3.04
C ALA A 305 -10.76 23.34 3.77
N LEU A 306 -10.93 22.02 3.74
CA LEU A 306 -12.03 21.33 4.44
C LEU A 306 -11.92 21.48 5.95
N LYS A 307 -10.73 21.26 6.52
CA LYS A 307 -10.50 21.45 7.96
C LYS A 307 -10.94 22.84 8.42
N LYS A 308 -10.61 23.89 7.66
CA LYS A 308 -11.04 25.26 7.98
C LYS A 308 -12.55 25.44 7.88
N SER A 309 -13.23 24.75 6.96
CA SER A 309 -14.69 24.87 6.79
C SER A 309 -15.47 24.24 7.96
N PHE A 310 -14.92 23.18 8.58
CA PHE A 310 -15.55 22.53 9.73
C PHE A 310 -15.28 23.23 11.08
N LEU A 311 -14.31 24.16 11.14
CA LEU A 311 -13.98 24.93 12.35
C LEU A 311 -14.71 26.28 12.41
N LYS A 312 -15.51 26.60 11.39
CA LYS A 312 -16.42 27.76 11.35
C LYS A 312 -17.80 27.39 11.87
#